data_225d2bc221adf7244e8c1207db25ff39
#
_entry.id   225d2bc221adf7244e8c1207db25ff39
#
_cell.length_a   1.000
_cell.length_b   1.000
_cell.length_c   1.000
_cell.angle_alpha   90.00
_cell.angle_beta   90.00
_cell.angle_gamma   90.00
#
_symmetry.space_group_name_H-M   'P 1'
#
loop_
_entity.id
_entity.type
_entity.pdbx_description
1 polymer ?
#
loop_
_entity_poly.entity_id
_entity_poly.type
_entity_poly.pdbx_seq_one_letter_code
_entity_poly.pdbx_strand_id
1 'polypeptide(L)'
;MMSERIFLASPHMGGSERRYVDLAFDTNWIAPLGANVTGFEQDLQQYLGAGYVTALSAGTAALHLAVRLAGVQRGDRVFCQSLTFSASANPIVYEGGEPVFLDSEPDTWNLDPETVEAAIARFGVPKALIAVHLYGMPGKLDAIRSLCDAHGILLIEDAAEALGSVYHGQKCGTFGHYGVLSFNGNKIITTSGGGALVCRDEADAQHALKMATQAREPVAWYEHTELGYNYRMSNICAGIGRGQMEVLEQRVGQKRAIHDRYRDALAGLPLQLPAEPEDVRSNRWLTAALLAPDCGVTPGQIIAALAEHNIEARHIWKPMHLQPVFRDCAFVKTAERSVAEDVFARGVCLPSDTKMTPEQQAQVCAVIRGLF
;
A
#
# COMPACT_ATOMS: atom_id res chain seq x y z
N MET A 1 2.95 -37.42 2.61
CA MET A 1 3.42 -36.33 1.73
C MET A 1 2.98 -35.03 2.39
N MET A 2 3.88 -34.07 2.63
CA MET A 2 3.45 -32.75 3.12
C MET A 2 2.57 -32.12 2.03
N SER A 3 1.43 -31.56 2.42
CA SER A 3 0.55 -30.81 1.51
C SER A 3 1.33 -29.64 0.88
N GLU A 4 1.05 -29.32 -0.37
CA GLU A 4 1.59 -28.13 -1.02
C GLU A 4 1.26 -26.88 -0.19
N ARG A 5 2.24 -25.97 -0.06
CA ARG A 5 2.07 -24.77 0.78
C ARG A 5 1.08 -23.81 0.16
N ILE A 6 0.10 -23.36 0.94
CA ILE A 6 -0.80 -22.28 0.58
C ILE A 6 -0.24 -20.96 1.14
N PHE A 7 0.16 -20.06 0.25
CA PHE A 7 0.76 -18.76 0.61
C PHE A 7 -0.31 -17.70 0.89
N LEU A 8 0.05 -16.72 1.72
CA LEU A 8 -0.79 -15.54 1.93
C LEU A 8 -0.97 -14.74 0.64
N ALA A 9 0.12 -14.43 -0.03
CA ALA A 9 0.19 -13.83 -1.36
C ALA A 9 1.61 -14.02 -1.91
N SER A 10 1.75 -14.58 -3.09
CA SER A 10 3.04 -14.81 -3.74
C SER A 10 3.04 -14.26 -5.17
N PRO A 11 4.21 -14.06 -5.80
CA PRO A 11 4.28 -13.61 -7.19
C PRO A 11 3.51 -14.55 -8.13
N HIS A 12 2.80 -13.96 -9.08
CA HIS A 12 2.06 -14.70 -10.09
C HIS A 12 2.28 -14.10 -11.48
N MET A 13 3.12 -14.77 -12.28
CA MET A 13 3.48 -14.29 -13.62
C MET A 13 2.30 -14.38 -14.58
N GLY A 14 2.18 -13.38 -15.46
CA GLY A 14 1.15 -13.30 -16.50
C GLY A 14 1.51 -14.05 -17.77
N GLY A 15 2.82 -14.23 -18.02
CA GLY A 15 3.37 -14.89 -19.20
C GLY A 15 4.12 -13.95 -20.16
N SER A 16 3.80 -12.66 -20.17
CA SER A 16 4.41 -11.67 -21.07
C SER A 16 5.71 -11.05 -20.52
N GLU A 17 6.00 -11.18 -19.24
CA GLU A 17 7.12 -10.50 -18.56
C GLU A 17 8.45 -10.84 -19.21
N ARG A 18 8.65 -12.12 -19.58
CA ARG A 18 9.89 -12.60 -20.17
C ARG A 18 10.23 -11.89 -21.47
N ARG A 19 9.23 -11.62 -22.31
CA ARG A 19 9.42 -10.88 -23.58
C ARG A 19 10.06 -9.51 -23.38
N TYR A 20 9.64 -8.77 -22.34
CA TYR A 20 10.18 -7.46 -22.02
C TYR A 20 11.55 -7.55 -21.35
N VAL A 21 11.79 -8.58 -20.55
CA VAL A 21 13.10 -8.84 -19.94
C VAL A 21 14.12 -9.24 -21.01
N ASP A 22 13.77 -10.16 -21.91
CA ASP A 22 14.62 -10.60 -23.00
C ASP A 22 15.01 -9.39 -23.90
N LEU A 23 14.06 -8.47 -24.20
CA LEU A 23 14.34 -7.25 -24.94
C LEU A 23 15.43 -6.38 -24.29
N ALA A 24 15.45 -6.30 -22.94
CA ALA A 24 16.48 -5.55 -22.23
C ALA A 24 17.87 -6.21 -22.38
N PHE A 25 17.93 -7.54 -22.41
CA PHE A 25 19.18 -8.29 -22.68
C PHE A 25 19.60 -8.18 -24.15
N ASP A 26 18.69 -8.36 -25.11
CA ASP A 26 18.96 -8.30 -26.56
C ASP A 26 19.51 -6.91 -26.97
N THR A 27 19.00 -5.86 -26.33
CA THR A 27 19.48 -4.48 -26.56
C THR A 27 20.68 -4.13 -25.69
N ASN A 28 21.16 -5.04 -24.83
CA ASN A 28 22.21 -4.82 -23.84
C ASN A 28 21.93 -3.62 -22.92
N TRP A 29 20.65 -3.39 -22.56
CA TRP A 29 20.23 -2.23 -21.76
C TRP A 29 19.66 -2.65 -20.41
N ILE A 30 20.54 -3.15 -19.52
CA ILE A 30 20.20 -3.63 -18.18
C ILE A 30 20.55 -2.62 -17.06
N ALA A 31 20.30 -1.33 -17.32
CA ALA A 31 20.60 -0.22 -16.43
C ALA A 31 19.29 0.33 -15.78
N PRO A 32 19.35 1.23 -14.79
CA PRO A 32 18.17 1.91 -14.25
C PRO A 32 17.65 3.03 -15.19
N LEU A 33 17.62 2.75 -16.46
CA LEU A 33 17.24 3.59 -17.59
C LEU A 33 16.94 2.66 -18.77
N GLY A 34 15.97 2.98 -19.62
CA GLY A 34 15.70 2.22 -20.85
C GLY A 34 14.23 2.20 -21.23
N ALA A 35 13.95 1.54 -22.37
CA ALA A 35 12.62 1.52 -22.98
C ALA A 35 11.55 0.90 -22.08
N ASN A 36 11.90 -0.10 -21.26
CA ASN A 36 10.93 -0.69 -20.33
C ASN A 36 10.59 0.26 -19.21
N VAL A 37 11.55 1.03 -18.67
CA VAL A 37 11.28 2.01 -17.61
C VAL A 37 10.29 3.08 -18.11
N THR A 38 10.59 3.69 -19.26
CA THR A 38 9.69 4.68 -19.88
C THR A 38 8.34 4.06 -20.23
N GLY A 39 8.33 2.84 -20.80
CA GLY A 39 7.09 2.15 -21.13
C GLY A 39 6.26 1.80 -19.91
N PHE A 40 6.87 1.38 -18.81
CA PHE A 40 6.14 1.07 -17.57
C PHE A 40 5.52 2.33 -16.91
N GLU A 41 6.24 3.45 -16.95
CA GLU A 41 5.69 4.74 -16.51
C GLU A 41 4.46 5.16 -17.34
N GLN A 42 4.55 4.98 -18.66
CA GLN A 42 3.43 5.25 -19.57
C GLN A 42 2.26 4.30 -19.37
N ASP A 43 2.52 2.99 -19.21
CA ASP A 43 1.50 1.98 -18.93
C ASP A 43 0.74 2.30 -17.63
N LEU A 44 1.47 2.70 -16.56
CA LEU A 44 0.87 3.14 -15.29
C LEU A 44 0.07 4.43 -15.44
N GLN A 45 0.63 5.44 -16.11
CA GLN A 45 -0.03 6.73 -16.33
C GLN A 45 -1.34 6.56 -17.12
N GLN A 46 -1.30 5.74 -18.17
CA GLN A 46 -2.49 5.41 -18.96
C GLN A 46 -3.54 4.68 -18.11
N TYR A 47 -3.12 3.72 -17.29
CA TYR A 47 -4.02 2.97 -16.43
C TYR A 47 -4.69 3.84 -15.35
N LEU A 48 -3.92 4.73 -14.73
CA LEU A 48 -4.41 5.64 -13.70
C LEU A 48 -5.31 6.74 -14.27
N GLY A 49 -5.07 7.16 -15.52
CA GLY A 49 -5.80 8.22 -16.20
C GLY A 49 -5.49 9.63 -15.68
N ALA A 50 -4.51 9.78 -14.80
CA ALA A 50 -4.11 11.05 -14.19
C ALA A 50 -2.67 10.98 -13.64
N GLY A 51 -2.06 12.16 -13.46
CA GLY A 51 -0.75 12.34 -12.83
C GLY A 51 0.42 12.01 -13.75
N TYR A 52 1.61 12.30 -13.24
CA TYR A 52 2.90 12.01 -13.85
C TYR A 52 3.60 10.94 -13.02
N VAL A 53 4.07 9.88 -13.65
CA VAL A 53 4.57 8.69 -12.96
C VAL A 53 6.08 8.60 -13.08
N THR A 54 6.76 8.38 -11.95
CA THR A 54 8.20 8.07 -11.88
C THR A 54 8.39 6.68 -11.28
N ALA A 55 8.92 5.74 -12.05
CA ALA A 55 9.20 4.38 -11.60
C ALA A 55 10.47 4.33 -10.74
N LEU A 56 10.36 3.69 -9.57
CA LEU A 56 11.36 3.69 -8.51
C LEU A 56 11.67 2.27 -8.03
N SER A 57 12.78 2.13 -7.30
CA SER A 57 13.29 0.84 -6.80
C SER A 57 12.42 0.22 -5.70
N ALA A 58 11.55 0.98 -5.04
CA ALA A 58 10.65 0.50 -3.99
C ALA A 58 9.53 1.51 -3.72
N GLY A 59 8.40 1.04 -3.15
CA GLY A 59 7.36 1.94 -2.61
C GLY A 59 7.88 2.84 -1.49
N THR A 60 8.80 2.34 -0.65
CA THR A 60 9.48 3.16 0.38
C THR A 60 10.28 4.32 -0.23
N ALA A 61 10.94 4.10 -1.38
CA ALA A 61 11.62 5.16 -2.10
C ALA A 61 10.63 6.21 -2.64
N ALA A 62 9.46 5.78 -3.10
CA ALA A 62 8.40 6.68 -3.54
C ALA A 62 7.82 7.52 -2.38
N LEU A 63 7.55 6.89 -1.23
CA LEU A 63 7.13 7.59 -0.01
C LEU A 63 8.18 8.60 0.46
N HIS A 64 9.46 8.22 0.42
CA HIS A 64 10.55 9.12 0.81
C HIS A 64 10.60 10.36 -0.10
N LEU A 65 10.54 10.16 -1.41
CA LEU A 65 10.51 11.28 -2.35
C LEU A 65 9.25 12.14 -2.19
N ALA A 66 8.09 11.55 -1.91
CA ALA A 66 6.85 12.29 -1.63
C ALA A 66 7.00 13.21 -0.39
N VAL A 67 7.56 12.68 0.71
CA VAL A 67 7.83 13.44 1.94
C VAL A 67 8.85 14.56 1.67
N ARG A 68 9.88 14.26 0.87
CA ARG A 68 10.91 15.20 0.45
C ARG A 68 10.34 16.34 -0.41
N LEU A 69 9.51 16.02 -1.41
CA LEU A 69 8.81 16.98 -2.26
C LEU A 69 7.80 17.84 -1.48
N ALA A 70 7.16 17.25 -0.47
CA ALA A 70 6.32 18.01 0.46
C ALA A 70 7.11 19.03 1.28
N GLY A 71 8.44 19.03 1.18
CA GLY A 71 9.33 19.99 1.85
C GLY A 71 9.40 19.78 3.36
N VAL A 72 9.24 18.55 3.82
CA VAL A 72 9.39 18.18 5.24
C VAL A 72 10.84 18.39 5.66
N GLN A 73 11.02 19.04 6.79
CA GLN A 73 12.32 19.34 7.41
C GLN A 73 12.32 18.90 8.87
N ARG A 74 13.50 18.97 9.49
CA ARG A 74 13.66 18.66 10.91
C ARG A 74 12.70 19.47 11.79
N GLY A 75 11.89 18.76 12.57
CA GLY A 75 10.90 19.33 13.48
C GLY A 75 9.53 19.61 12.87
N ASP A 76 9.37 19.46 11.55
CA ASP A 76 8.04 19.53 10.93
C ASP A 76 7.19 18.33 11.34
N ARG A 77 5.93 18.58 11.65
CA ARG A 77 4.98 17.51 11.92
C ARG A 77 4.36 16.99 10.63
N VAL A 78 4.27 15.67 10.54
CA VAL A 78 3.55 14.97 9.48
C VAL A 78 2.51 14.06 10.14
N PHE A 79 1.26 14.22 9.76
CA PHE A 79 0.20 13.33 10.21
C PHE A 79 0.20 12.05 9.39
N CYS A 80 0.07 10.91 10.07
CA CYS A 80 0.13 9.61 9.41
C CYS A 80 -0.89 8.65 10.02
N GLN A 81 -1.62 7.93 9.19
CA GLN A 81 -2.46 6.83 9.66
C GLN A 81 -1.63 5.84 10.49
N SER A 82 -2.16 5.44 11.66
CA SER A 82 -1.44 4.54 12.54
C SER A 82 -1.51 3.08 12.12
N LEU A 83 -2.66 2.64 11.62
CA LEU A 83 -2.86 1.28 11.14
C LEU A 83 -2.33 1.15 9.71
N THR A 84 -1.02 0.92 9.61
CA THR A 84 -0.29 0.83 8.33
C THR A 84 0.98 0.03 8.47
N PHE A 85 1.64 -0.21 7.34
CA PHE A 85 3.02 -0.71 7.31
C PHE A 85 4.02 0.40 7.65
N SER A 86 5.15 0.03 8.27
CA SER A 86 6.14 1.00 8.74
C SER A 86 6.73 1.91 7.65
N ALA A 87 6.65 1.49 6.38
CA ALA A 87 7.14 2.30 5.25
C ALA A 87 6.39 3.63 5.09
N SER A 88 5.12 3.74 5.54
CA SER A 88 4.38 5.00 5.54
C SER A 88 4.97 6.02 6.52
N ALA A 89 5.51 5.56 7.66
CA ALA A 89 6.01 6.43 8.73
C ALA A 89 7.52 6.68 8.67
N ASN A 90 8.31 5.68 8.25
CA ASN A 90 9.78 5.76 8.26
C ASN A 90 10.34 6.97 7.52
N PRO A 91 9.86 7.34 6.30
CA PRO A 91 10.37 8.48 5.56
C PRO A 91 10.22 9.83 6.26
N ILE A 92 9.21 9.98 7.12
CA ILE A 92 9.04 11.18 7.95
C ILE A 92 10.28 11.37 8.83
N VAL A 93 10.71 10.27 9.47
CA VAL A 93 11.88 10.28 10.35
C VAL A 93 13.19 10.41 9.56
N TYR A 94 13.27 9.88 8.34
CA TYR A 94 14.45 10.06 7.47
C TYR A 94 14.73 11.54 7.20
N GLU A 95 13.70 12.36 7.00
CA GLU A 95 13.82 13.82 6.80
C GLU A 95 13.90 14.60 8.14
N GLY A 96 13.88 13.90 9.28
CA GLY A 96 13.91 14.52 10.60
C GLY A 96 12.58 15.11 11.06
N GLY A 97 11.50 14.81 10.35
CA GLY A 97 10.14 15.17 10.73
C GLY A 97 9.64 14.38 11.94
N GLU A 98 8.58 14.87 12.56
CA GLU A 98 7.92 14.29 13.72
C GLU A 98 6.59 13.64 13.29
N PRO A 99 6.46 12.28 13.27
CA PRO A 99 5.20 11.65 12.98
C PRO A 99 4.20 11.86 14.13
N VAL A 100 2.97 12.27 13.77
CA VAL A 100 1.80 12.25 14.65
C VAL A 100 0.85 11.20 14.09
N PHE A 101 0.65 10.12 14.82
CA PHE A 101 -0.19 9.02 14.38
C PHE A 101 -1.65 9.29 14.66
N LEU A 102 -2.49 8.97 13.70
CA LEU A 102 -3.94 9.17 13.76
C LEU A 102 -4.65 7.81 13.73
N ASP A 103 -5.73 7.69 14.47
CA ASP A 103 -6.52 6.48 14.55
C ASP A 103 -7.35 6.25 13.28
N SER A 104 -7.94 5.09 13.21
CA SER A 104 -8.77 4.61 12.11
C SER A 104 -10.25 4.78 12.41
N GLU A 105 -11.07 4.85 11.36
CA GLU A 105 -12.52 4.74 11.47
C GLU A 105 -12.98 3.27 11.28
N PRO A 106 -14.16 2.89 11.83
CA PRO A 106 -14.54 1.48 11.94
C PRO A 106 -15.01 0.82 10.64
N ASP A 107 -15.40 1.60 9.62
CA ASP A 107 -16.04 1.06 8.41
C ASP A 107 -15.01 0.43 7.46
N THR A 108 -13.92 1.16 7.18
CA THR A 108 -12.87 0.76 6.25
C THR A 108 -11.53 0.46 6.93
N TRP A 109 -11.40 0.76 8.24
CA TRP A 109 -10.20 0.68 9.05
C TRP A 109 -9.08 1.64 8.61
N ASN A 110 -9.41 2.58 7.75
CA ASN A 110 -8.50 3.62 7.29
C ASN A 110 -8.60 4.87 8.16
N LEU A 111 -7.84 5.89 7.78
CA LEU A 111 -7.74 7.16 8.50
C LEU A 111 -9.11 7.75 8.82
N ASP A 112 -9.34 8.06 10.09
CA ASP A 112 -10.53 8.76 10.54
C ASP A 112 -10.38 10.27 10.34
N PRO A 113 -11.24 10.92 9.51
CA PRO A 113 -11.22 12.36 9.30
C PRO A 113 -11.38 13.17 10.61
N GLU A 114 -12.13 12.68 11.60
CA GLU A 114 -12.30 13.37 12.89
C GLU A 114 -10.99 13.43 13.67
N THR A 115 -10.12 12.42 13.54
CA THR A 115 -8.80 12.45 14.17
C THR A 115 -7.87 13.48 13.52
N VAL A 116 -8.06 13.77 12.23
CA VAL A 116 -7.30 14.84 11.53
C VAL A 116 -7.65 16.19 12.13
N GLU A 117 -8.95 16.50 12.30
CA GLU A 117 -9.42 17.75 12.93
C GLU A 117 -8.92 17.89 14.37
N ALA A 118 -9.04 16.82 15.17
CA ALA A 118 -8.57 16.79 16.55
C ALA A 118 -7.04 16.99 16.64
N ALA A 119 -6.28 16.42 15.70
CA ALA A 119 -4.84 16.59 15.64
C ALA A 119 -4.44 18.02 15.23
N ILE A 120 -5.15 18.64 14.26
CA ILE A 120 -4.95 20.05 13.89
C ILE A 120 -5.21 20.95 15.10
N ALA A 121 -6.30 20.73 15.83
CA ALA A 121 -6.62 21.50 17.02
C ALA A 121 -5.56 21.38 18.13
N ARG A 122 -4.92 20.23 18.26
CA ARG A 122 -3.93 19.94 19.30
C ARG A 122 -2.50 20.34 18.93
N PHE A 123 -2.10 20.12 17.70
CA PHE A 123 -0.72 20.22 17.25
C PHE A 123 -0.48 21.30 16.20
N GLY A 124 -1.55 21.95 15.70
CA GLY A 124 -1.50 22.86 14.56
C GLY A 124 -1.52 22.11 13.23
N VAL A 125 -1.50 22.86 12.14
CA VAL A 125 -1.53 22.34 10.77
C VAL A 125 -0.20 21.61 10.47
N PRO A 126 -0.24 20.33 10.03
CA PRO A 126 0.95 19.58 9.68
C PRO A 126 1.52 20.02 8.32
N LYS A 127 2.78 19.70 8.06
CA LYS A 127 3.42 19.92 6.76
C LYS A 127 2.80 19.04 5.66
N ALA A 128 2.46 17.80 6.00
CA ALA A 128 1.80 16.84 5.12
C ALA A 128 0.94 15.87 5.95
N LEU A 129 0.02 15.20 5.25
CA LEU A 129 -0.76 14.10 5.78
C LEU A 129 -0.58 12.87 4.88
N ILE A 130 -0.29 11.71 5.48
CA ILE A 130 -0.16 10.43 4.78
C ILE A 130 -1.40 9.60 5.09
N ALA A 131 -2.27 9.42 4.08
CA ALA A 131 -3.43 8.55 4.12
C ALA A 131 -3.12 7.24 3.39
N VAL A 132 -3.48 6.12 4.00
CA VAL A 132 -3.18 4.77 3.49
C VAL A 132 -4.47 4.10 3.02
N HIS A 133 -4.39 3.24 2.02
CA HIS A 133 -5.49 2.38 1.59
C HIS A 133 -5.23 0.94 2.03
N LEU A 134 -5.52 0.68 3.31
CA LEU A 134 -5.20 -0.57 3.98
C LEU A 134 -5.81 -1.78 3.27
N TYR A 135 -4.97 -2.76 2.91
CA TYR A 135 -5.34 -3.99 2.20
C TYR A 135 -6.10 -3.76 0.88
N GLY A 136 -5.92 -2.58 0.29
CA GLY A 136 -6.55 -2.19 -0.96
C GLY A 136 -7.95 -1.58 -0.81
N MET A 137 -8.41 -1.36 0.42
CA MET A 137 -9.66 -0.64 0.70
C MET A 137 -9.39 0.86 0.77
N PRO A 138 -10.01 1.70 -0.08
CA PRO A 138 -9.92 3.15 0.05
C PRO A 138 -10.55 3.66 1.36
N GLY A 139 -9.92 4.67 1.96
CA GLY A 139 -10.52 5.42 3.07
C GLY A 139 -11.54 6.46 2.60
N LYS A 140 -12.02 7.29 3.52
CA LYS A 140 -12.98 8.40 3.28
C LYS A 140 -12.27 9.60 2.60
N LEU A 141 -11.82 9.39 1.34
CA LEU A 141 -10.93 10.31 0.63
C LEU A 141 -11.51 11.70 0.40
N ASP A 142 -12.81 11.83 0.16
CA ASP A 142 -13.46 13.14 -0.04
C ASP A 142 -13.36 14.00 1.21
N ALA A 143 -13.64 13.42 2.39
CA ALA A 143 -13.53 14.12 3.66
C ALA A 143 -12.08 14.50 3.97
N ILE A 144 -11.15 13.55 3.78
CA ILE A 144 -9.71 13.77 4.02
C ILE A 144 -9.18 14.86 3.08
N ARG A 145 -9.52 14.80 1.79
CA ARG A 145 -9.09 15.78 0.81
C ARG A 145 -9.66 17.16 1.12
N SER A 146 -10.96 17.24 1.46
CA SER A 146 -11.59 18.51 1.83
C SER A 146 -10.91 19.16 3.03
N LEU A 147 -10.52 18.39 4.04
CA LEU A 147 -9.75 18.87 5.18
C LEU A 147 -8.37 19.37 4.77
N CYS A 148 -7.67 18.59 3.95
CA CYS A 148 -6.35 18.99 3.44
C CYS A 148 -6.42 20.29 2.64
N ASP A 149 -7.39 20.41 1.72
CA ASP A 149 -7.59 21.62 0.89
C ASP A 149 -7.94 22.84 1.76
N ALA A 150 -8.82 22.67 2.78
CA ALA A 150 -9.22 23.76 3.67
C ALA A 150 -8.07 24.31 4.53
N HIS A 151 -7.09 23.48 4.86
CA HIS A 151 -5.96 23.85 5.71
C HIS A 151 -4.63 24.00 4.97
N GLY A 152 -4.60 23.81 3.65
CA GLY A 152 -3.38 23.87 2.85
C GLY A 152 -2.38 22.74 3.17
N ILE A 153 -2.88 21.56 3.57
CA ILE A 153 -2.06 20.38 3.90
C ILE A 153 -1.76 19.61 2.62
N LEU A 154 -0.49 19.24 2.41
CA LEU A 154 -0.12 18.37 1.30
C LEU A 154 -0.53 16.93 1.60
N LEU A 155 -1.44 16.37 0.78
CA LEU A 155 -1.91 15.00 0.91
C LEU A 155 -0.98 14.05 0.14
N ILE A 156 -0.42 13.08 0.85
CA ILE A 156 0.31 11.92 0.31
C ILE A 156 -0.59 10.70 0.44
N GLU A 157 -0.85 10.03 -0.66
CA GLU A 157 -1.68 8.85 -0.74
C GLU A 157 -0.80 7.60 -0.81
N ASP A 158 -0.72 6.84 0.28
CA ASP A 158 -0.05 5.54 0.26
C ASP A 158 -1.01 4.49 -0.32
N ALA A 159 -0.97 4.36 -1.63
CA ALA A 159 -1.71 3.38 -2.42
C ALA A 159 -0.87 2.12 -2.74
N ALA A 160 0.17 1.84 -1.95
CA ALA A 160 1.05 0.67 -2.13
C ALA A 160 0.29 -0.67 -2.14
N GLU A 161 -0.93 -0.71 -1.65
CA GLU A 161 -1.80 -1.88 -1.58
C GLU A 161 -3.05 -1.74 -2.48
N ALA A 162 -3.24 -0.58 -3.11
CA ALA A 162 -4.51 -0.20 -3.73
C ALA A 162 -4.46 0.02 -5.25
N LEU A 163 -3.39 -0.38 -5.95
CA LEU A 163 -3.40 -0.34 -7.42
C LEU A 163 -4.55 -1.20 -7.95
N GLY A 164 -5.43 -0.60 -8.74
CA GLY A 164 -6.66 -1.23 -9.23
C GLY A 164 -7.90 -0.94 -8.39
N SER A 165 -7.75 -0.34 -7.21
CA SER A 165 -8.89 0.16 -6.42
C SER A 165 -9.40 1.48 -6.99
N VAL A 166 -10.71 1.69 -6.82
CA VAL A 166 -11.43 2.87 -7.32
C VAL A 166 -12.30 3.42 -6.21
N TYR A 167 -12.29 4.73 -6.06
CA TYR A 167 -13.13 5.49 -5.15
C TYR A 167 -13.88 6.55 -5.94
N HIS A 168 -15.21 6.54 -5.94
CA HIS A 168 -16.08 7.46 -6.69
C HIS A 168 -15.65 7.66 -8.17
N GLY A 169 -15.30 6.54 -8.84
CA GLY A 169 -14.90 6.53 -10.25
C GLY A 169 -13.44 6.91 -10.53
N GLN A 170 -12.68 7.35 -9.53
CA GLN A 170 -11.27 7.71 -9.67
C GLN A 170 -10.34 6.63 -9.09
N LYS A 171 -9.21 6.35 -9.73
CA LYS A 171 -8.23 5.37 -9.28
C LYS A 171 -7.50 5.85 -8.02
N CYS A 172 -7.31 4.96 -7.03
CA CYS A 172 -6.46 5.24 -5.88
C CYS A 172 -5.01 5.50 -6.30
N GLY A 173 -4.32 6.39 -5.60
CA GLY A 173 -3.00 6.91 -5.96
C GLY A 173 -3.06 8.18 -6.81
N THR A 174 -4.25 8.76 -7.05
CA THR A 174 -4.43 9.97 -7.86
C THR A 174 -5.23 11.10 -7.18
N PHE A 175 -5.63 10.91 -5.92
CA PHE A 175 -6.39 11.91 -5.14
C PHE A 175 -5.47 12.93 -4.47
N GLY A 176 -4.32 12.49 -3.97
CA GLY A 176 -3.33 13.31 -3.28
C GLY A 176 -2.55 14.25 -4.21
N HIS A 177 -1.67 15.05 -3.62
CA HIS A 177 -0.62 15.74 -4.36
C HIS A 177 0.41 14.72 -4.88
N TYR A 178 0.65 13.68 -4.05
CA TYR A 178 1.53 12.58 -4.35
C TYR A 178 0.82 11.26 -4.06
N GLY A 179 0.90 10.32 -4.99
CA GLY A 179 0.43 8.95 -4.83
C GLY A 179 1.61 7.97 -4.88
N VAL A 180 1.56 6.96 -4.05
CA VAL A 180 2.63 5.95 -3.95
C VAL A 180 2.10 4.57 -4.32
N LEU A 181 2.79 3.91 -5.24
CA LEU A 181 2.51 2.53 -5.64
C LEU A 181 3.67 1.62 -5.25
N SER A 182 3.38 0.35 -5.00
CA SER A 182 4.39 -0.66 -4.69
C SER A 182 4.21 -1.90 -5.55
N PHE A 183 5.34 -2.43 -6.01
CA PHE A 183 5.43 -3.64 -6.82
C PHE A 183 6.36 -4.68 -6.17
N ASN A 184 6.37 -4.72 -4.83
CA ASN A 184 7.06 -5.77 -4.10
C ASN A 184 6.46 -7.15 -4.42
N GLY A 185 7.20 -8.23 -4.12
CA GLY A 185 6.86 -9.60 -4.52
C GLY A 185 5.44 -10.06 -4.21
N ASN A 186 4.83 -9.56 -3.13
CA ASN A 186 3.51 -9.96 -2.67
C ASN A 186 2.37 -9.00 -3.04
N LYS A 187 2.65 -7.92 -3.79
CA LYS A 187 1.62 -6.93 -4.18
C LYS A 187 0.69 -7.47 -5.28
N ILE A 188 -0.33 -6.69 -5.64
CA ILE A 188 -1.33 -7.09 -6.65
C ILE A 188 -0.69 -7.46 -7.99
N ILE A 189 0.36 -6.75 -8.37
CA ILE A 189 1.34 -7.07 -9.39
C ILE A 189 2.75 -6.84 -8.83
N THR A 190 3.76 -7.46 -9.42
CA THR A 190 5.14 -7.38 -8.93
C THR A 190 6.14 -7.04 -10.03
N THR A 191 7.21 -6.36 -9.63
CA THR A 191 8.43 -6.19 -10.43
C THR A 191 9.64 -6.88 -9.75
N SER A 192 9.41 -7.91 -8.90
CA SER A 192 10.36 -8.46 -7.94
C SER A 192 10.53 -7.51 -6.74
N GLY A 193 11.06 -6.33 -6.95
CA GLY A 193 11.07 -5.17 -6.09
C GLY A 193 10.84 -3.92 -6.94
N GLY A 194 10.05 -2.98 -6.45
CA GLY A 194 9.74 -1.76 -7.17
C GLY A 194 8.65 -0.93 -6.51
N GLY A 195 8.51 0.27 -7.00
CA GLY A 195 7.46 1.21 -6.64
C GLY A 195 7.32 2.28 -7.72
N ALA A 196 6.39 3.17 -7.56
CA ALA A 196 6.27 4.37 -8.37
C ALA A 196 5.72 5.53 -7.54
N LEU A 197 6.17 6.73 -7.85
CA LEU A 197 5.59 7.97 -7.38
C LEU A 197 4.72 8.56 -8.48
N VAL A 198 3.50 8.91 -8.13
CA VAL A 198 2.54 9.61 -8.97
C VAL A 198 2.47 11.05 -8.46
N CYS A 199 2.89 12.01 -9.25
CA CYS A 199 2.79 13.43 -8.94
C CYS A 199 1.61 14.05 -9.67
N ARG A 200 0.91 14.98 -9.03
CA ARG A 200 -0.15 15.77 -9.68
C ARG A 200 0.44 16.69 -10.74
N ASP A 201 1.59 17.28 -10.42
CA ASP A 201 2.25 18.28 -11.26
C ASP A 201 3.50 17.71 -11.93
N GLU A 202 3.74 18.11 -13.18
CA GLU A 202 4.89 17.66 -13.96
C GLU A 202 6.22 18.11 -13.38
N ALA A 203 6.28 19.32 -12.83
CA ALA A 203 7.49 19.87 -12.22
C ALA A 203 7.95 19.01 -11.04
N ASP A 204 7.02 18.54 -10.20
CA ASP A 204 7.32 17.65 -9.08
C ASP A 204 7.80 16.27 -9.56
N ALA A 205 7.20 15.74 -10.64
CA ALA A 205 7.66 14.48 -11.21
C ALA A 205 9.07 14.58 -11.80
N GLN A 206 9.39 15.69 -12.46
CA GLN A 206 10.75 15.97 -12.96
C GLN A 206 11.74 16.13 -11.81
N HIS A 207 11.35 16.81 -10.72
CA HIS A 207 12.19 16.94 -9.53
C HIS A 207 12.38 15.57 -8.83
N ALA A 208 11.32 14.76 -8.72
CA ALA A 208 11.43 13.40 -8.20
C ALA A 208 12.41 12.56 -9.02
N LEU A 209 12.33 12.63 -10.35
CA LEU A 209 13.25 11.94 -11.25
C LEU A 209 14.69 12.41 -11.06
N LYS A 210 14.92 13.72 -10.95
CA LYS A 210 16.23 14.31 -10.66
C LYS A 210 16.78 13.75 -9.35
N MET A 211 16.01 13.81 -8.27
CA MET A 211 16.43 13.26 -6.97
C MET A 211 16.68 11.75 -7.03
N ALA A 212 15.85 10.98 -7.73
CA ALA A 212 15.99 9.53 -7.89
C ALA A 212 17.23 9.11 -8.67
N THR A 213 17.82 10.04 -9.44
CA THR A 213 19.03 9.86 -10.26
C THR A 213 20.21 10.69 -9.72
N GLN A 214 20.40 10.68 -8.42
CA GLN A 214 21.46 11.32 -7.65
C GLN A 214 21.45 12.87 -7.69
N ALA A 215 20.38 13.52 -8.11
CA ALA A 215 20.26 14.98 -8.26
C ALA A 215 21.39 15.61 -9.09
N ARG A 216 21.82 14.91 -10.14
CA ARG A 216 22.89 15.40 -11.01
C ARG A 216 22.41 16.56 -11.87
N GLU A 217 23.23 17.62 -11.95
CA GLU A 217 22.99 18.77 -12.82
C GLU A 217 23.33 18.45 -14.29
N PRO A 218 22.64 19.07 -15.27
CA PRO A 218 22.84 18.83 -16.70
C PRO A 218 24.07 19.61 -17.23
N VAL A 219 25.24 19.42 -16.63
CA VAL A 219 26.50 20.04 -17.02
C VAL A 219 27.53 18.97 -17.41
N ALA A 220 28.66 19.39 -17.99
CA ALA A 220 29.67 18.47 -18.53
C ALA A 220 30.43 17.67 -17.47
N TRP A 221 30.41 18.10 -16.22
CA TRP A 221 31.02 17.43 -15.06
C TRP A 221 29.95 16.95 -14.08
N TYR A 222 30.33 16.17 -13.07
CA TYR A 222 29.42 15.79 -12.00
C TYR A 222 29.26 16.95 -11.01
N GLU A 223 28.09 17.57 -11.03
CA GLU A 223 27.71 18.64 -10.11
C GLU A 223 26.37 18.31 -9.46
N HIS A 224 26.24 18.62 -8.19
CA HIS A 224 25.06 18.35 -7.38
C HIS A 224 24.76 19.58 -6.53
N THR A 225 23.63 20.23 -6.76
CA THR A 225 23.15 21.40 -5.99
C THR A 225 22.23 21.01 -4.84
N GLU A 226 21.78 19.75 -4.82
CA GLU A 226 20.96 19.18 -3.75
C GLU A 226 21.32 17.71 -3.52
N LEU A 227 20.85 17.15 -2.40
CA LEU A 227 21.04 15.73 -2.10
C LEU A 227 20.08 14.89 -2.94
N GLY A 228 20.62 13.89 -3.63
CA GLY A 228 19.87 12.91 -4.41
C GLY A 228 20.11 11.48 -3.95
N TYR A 229 19.38 10.56 -4.57
CA TYR A 229 19.33 9.16 -4.21
C TYR A 229 19.54 8.29 -5.45
N ASN A 230 19.91 7.04 -5.24
CA ASN A 230 19.90 6.02 -6.30
C ASN A 230 18.61 5.18 -6.18
N TYR A 231 17.48 5.79 -6.56
CA TYR A 231 16.14 5.21 -6.37
C TYR A 231 15.46 4.81 -7.69
N ARG A 232 16.12 4.96 -8.82
CA ARG A 232 15.53 4.63 -10.13
C ARG A 232 15.30 3.13 -10.29
N MET A 233 14.17 2.73 -10.86
CA MET A 233 13.88 1.34 -11.20
C MET A 233 14.80 0.83 -12.31
N SER A 234 15.25 -0.43 -12.25
CA SER A 234 16.01 -1.05 -13.32
C SER A 234 15.13 -1.38 -14.53
N ASN A 235 15.73 -1.37 -15.73
CA ASN A 235 15.02 -1.73 -16.97
C ASN A 235 14.51 -3.18 -16.97
N ILE A 236 15.15 -4.08 -16.22
CA ILE A 236 14.72 -5.46 -16.03
C ILE A 236 13.44 -5.51 -15.20
N CYS A 237 13.43 -4.87 -14.02
CA CYS A 237 12.25 -4.82 -13.14
C CYS A 237 11.08 -4.13 -13.84
N ALA A 238 11.33 -3.05 -14.58
CA ALA A 238 10.31 -2.36 -15.36
C ALA A 238 9.75 -3.26 -16.48
N GLY A 239 10.57 -4.09 -17.11
CA GLY A 239 10.11 -5.09 -18.08
C GLY A 239 9.16 -6.11 -17.47
N ILE A 240 9.45 -6.60 -16.25
CA ILE A 240 8.52 -7.44 -15.52
C ILE A 240 7.22 -6.66 -15.28
N GLY A 241 7.31 -5.41 -14.83
CA GLY A 241 6.16 -4.54 -14.55
C GLY A 241 5.23 -4.37 -15.76
N ARG A 242 5.77 -4.15 -16.94
CA ARG A 242 5.00 -4.04 -18.18
C ARG A 242 4.18 -5.30 -18.47
N GLY A 243 4.82 -6.50 -18.37
CA GLY A 243 4.10 -7.76 -18.52
C GLY A 243 3.02 -7.97 -17.45
N GLN A 244 3.27 -7.52 -16.23
CA GLN A 244 2.29 -7.59 -15.13
C GLN A 244 1.13 -6.60 -15.32
N MET A 245 1.34 -5.44 -15.94
CA MET A 245 0.25 -4.50 -16.26
C MET A 245 -0.78 -5.12 -17.23
N GLU A 246 -0.34 -5.99 -18.14
CA GLU A 246 -1.25 -6.68 -19.08
C GLU A 246 -2.30 -7.56 -18.37
N VAL A 247 -2.01 -8.03 -17.15
CA VAL A 247 -2.88 -8.91 -16.37
C VAL A 247 -3.45 -8.28 -15.10
N LEU A 248 -3.22 -7.00 -14.85
CA LEU A 248 -3.62 -6.33 -13.60
C LEU A 248 -5.11 -6.48 -13.29
N GLU A 249 -6.01 -6.17 -14.23
CA GLU A 249 -7.45 -6.29 -14.00
C GLU A 249 -7.88 -7.75 -13.79
N GLN A 250 -7.23 -8.71 -14.43
CA GLN A 250 -7.43 -10.12 -14.15
C GLN A 250 -7.04 -10.46 -12.70
N ARG A 251 -5.92 -9.95 -12.21
CA ARG A 251 -5.49 -10.17 -10.81
C ARG A 251 -6.48 -9.56 -9.82
N VAL A 252 -6.96 -8.35 -10.08
CA VAL A 252 -8.02 -7.72 -9.28
C VAL A 252 -9.27 -8.61 -9.25
N GLY A 253 -9.73 -9.09 -10.41
CA GLY A 253 -10.87 -9.99 -10.49
C GLY A 253 -10.67 -11.28 -9.68
N GLN A 254 -9.50 -11.90 -9.75
CA GLN A 254 -9.15 -13.10 -8.99
C GLN A 254 -9.16 -12.85 -7.47
N LYS A 255 -8.56 -11.73 -7.01
CA LYS A 255 -8.55 -11.35 -5.58
C LYS A 255 -9.96 -11.12 -5.05
N ARG A 256 -10.79 -10.44 -5.82
CA ARG A 256 -12.21 -10.21 -5.48
C ARG A 256 -12.99 -11.53 -5.39
N ALA A 257 -12.79 -12.44 -6.33
CA ALA A 257 -13.42 -13.76 -6.30
C ALA A 257 -12.97 -14.60 -5.08
N ILE A 258 -11.70 -14.50 -4.66
CA ILE A 258 -11.20 -15.11 -3.42
C ILE A 258 -11.93 -14.53 -2.21
N HIS A 259 -12.02 -13.21 -2.11
CA HIS A 259 -12.73 -12.53 -1.01
C HIS A 259 -14.20 -12.97 -0.96
N ASP A 260 -14.90 -13.00 -2.10
CA ASP A 260 -16.32 -13.38 -2.15
C ASP A 260 -16.54 -14.82 -1.70
N ARG A 261 -15.68 -15.76 -2.14
CA ARG A 261 -15.74 -17.15 -1.64
C ARG A 261 -15.52 -17.26 -0.13
N TYR A 262 -14.62 -16.47 0.46
CA TYR A 262 -14.46 -16.42 1.93
C TYR A 262 -15.72 -15.87 2.61
N ARG A 263 -16.30 -14.77 2.10
CA ARG A 263 -17.53 -14.20 2.64
C ARG A 263 -18.64 -15.26 2.70
N ASP A 264 -18.83 -15.98 1.62
CA ASP A 264 -19.89 -16.99 1.51
C ASP A 264 -19.57 -18.24 2.35
N ALA A 265 -18.32 -18.74 2.29
CA ALA A 265 -17.92 -19.95 2.99
C ALA A 265 -17.77 -19.77 4.51
N LEU A 266 -17.49 -18.58 5.00
CA LEU A 266 -17.36 -18.30 6.44
C LEU A 266 -18.60 -17.62 7.03
N ALA A 267 -19.68 -17.50 6.25
CA ALA A 267 -20.94 -16.96 6.72
C ALA A 267 -21.46 -17.73 7.93
N GLY A 268 -22.00 -16.99 8.91
CA GLY A 268 -22.52 -17.53 10.17
C GLY A 268 -21.49 -17.78 11.27
N LEU A 269 -20.19 -17.63 10.97
CA LEU A 269 -19.15 -17.60 12.02
C LEU A 269 -19.08 -16.20 12.66
N PRO A 270 -18.60 -16.10 13.91
CA PRO A 270 -18.44 -14.83 14.60
C PRO A 270 -17.18 -14.09 14.07
N LEU A 271 -17.14 -13.82 12.78
CA LEU A 271 -16.13 -13.04 12.10
C LEU A 271 -16.76 -12.18 10.99
N GLN A 272 -16.19 -11.02 10.75
CA GLN A 272 -16.66 -10.04 9.78
C GLN A 272 -15.56 -9.73 8.77
N LEU A 273 -15.91 -9.68 7.50
CA LEU A 273 -15.09 -9.13 6.43
C LEU A 273 -15.58 -7.70 6.14
N PRO A 274 -14.67 -6.70 6.02
CA PRO A 274 -15.08 -5.32 5.72
C PRO A 274 -15.89 -5.24 4.43
N ALA A 275 -17.05 -4.61 4.51
CA ALA A 275 -17.87 -4.32 3.33
C ALA A 275 -17.23 -3.19 2.50
N GLU A 276 -17.51 -3.17 1.21
CA GLU A 276 -17.21 -2.01 0.38
C GLU A 276 -18.31 -0.95 0.58
N PRO A 277 -17.93 0.31 0.86
CA PRO A 277 -18.87 1.41 0.79
C PRO A 277 -19.46 1.58 -0.62
N GLU A 278 -20.55 2.33 -0.73
CA GLU A 278 -21.15 2.67 -2.02
C GLU A 278 -20.11 3.42 -2.89
N ASP A 279 -20.12 3.13 -4.20
CA ASP A 279 -19.20 3.69 -5.19
C ASP A 279 -17.69 3.45 -4.93
N VAL A 280 -17.38 2.48 -4.06
CA VAL A 280 -16.01 2.00 -3.81
C VAL A 280 -15.81 0.62 -4.40
N ARG A 281 -14.73 0.43 -5.16
CA ARG A 281 -14.27 -0.87 -5.64
C ARG A 281 -12.85 -1.13 -5.14
N SER A 282 -12.71 -1.95 -4.11
CA SER A 282 -11.40 -2.40 -3.62
C SER A 282 -10.80 -3.45 -4.55
N ASN A 283 -9.47 -3.43 -4.73
CA ASN A 283 -8.76 -4.51 -5.41
C ASN A 283 -8.69 -5.80 -4.57
N ARG A 284 -9.06 -5.74 -3.27
CA ARG A 284 -9.02 -6.86 -2.32
C ARG A 284 -7.65 -7.53 -2.26
N TRP A 285 -6.57 -6.74 -2.26
CA TRP A 285 -5.20 -7.25 -2.23
C TRP A 285 -5.01 -8.39 -1.21
N LEU A 286 -5.45 -8.20 0.02
CA LEU A 286 -5.59 -9.27 1.01
C LEU A 286 -7.01 -9.31 1.56
N THR A 287 -7.52 -10.51 1.81
CA THR A 287 -8.75 -10.71 2.59
C THR A 287 -8.40 -10.64 4.06
N ALA A 288 -8.83 -9.58 4.71
CA ALA A 288 -8.73 -9.41 6.15
C ALA A 288 -10.08 -9.68 6.82
N ALA A 289 -10.06 -10.35 7.96
CA ALA A 289 -11.25 -10.67 8.76
C ALA A 289 -11.08 -10.17 10.18
N LEU A 290 -12.17 -9.72 10.80
CA LEU A 290 -12.24 -9.26 12.18
C LEU A 290 -13.10 -10.20 13.00
N LEU A 291 -12.54 -10.81 14.03
CA LEU A 291 -13.27 -11.67 14.96
C LEU A 291 -14.25 -10.84 15.80
N ALA A 292 -15.44 -11.38 16.08
CA ALA A 292 -16.36 -10.75 17.00
C ALA A 292 -15.73 -10.68 18.41
N PRO A 293 -16.05 -9.64 19.19
CA PRO A 293 -15.66 -9.60 20.59
C PRO A 293 -16.15 -10.88 21.31
N ASP A 294 -15.32 -11.42 22.20
CA ASP A 294 -15.68 -12.56 23.06
C ASP A 294 -16.11 -13.84 22.33
N CYS A 295 -15.70 -14.04 21.07
CA CYS A 295 -16.04 -15.24 20.29
C CYS A 295 -15.30 -16.52 20.76
N GLY A 296 -14.40 -16.40 21.73
CA GLY A 296 -13.63 -17.52 22.27
C GLY A 296 -12.40 -17.94 21.41
N VAL A 297 -12.26 -17.41 20.20
CA VAL A 297 -11.15 -17.68 19.27
C VAL A 297 -10.33 -16.42 19.07
N THR A 298 -9.00 -16.56 19.04
CA THR A 298 -8.07 -15.45 18.80
C THR A 298 -7.43 -15.55 17.40
N PRO A 299 -6.93 -14.43 16.82
CA PRO A 299 -6.17 -14.46 15.56
C PRO A 299 -4.98 -15.42 15.62
N GLY A 300 -4.29 -15.50 16.77
CA GLY A 300 -3.17 -16.41 16.97
C GLY A 300 -3.55 -17.88 16.87
N GLN A 301 -4.73 -18.28 17.37
CA GLN A 301 -5.24 -19.65 17.24
C GLN A 301 -5.58 -19.99 15.78
N ILE A 302 -6.19 -19.07 15.03
CA ILE A 302 -6.45 -19.26 13.59
C ILE A 302 -5.13 -19.44 12.83
N ILE A 303 -4.14 -18.57 13.08
CA ILE A 303 -2.83 -18.63 12.42
C ILE A 303 -2.12 -19.94 12.74
N ALA A 304 -2.13 -20.39 14.01
CA ALA A 304 -1.52 -21.63 14.44
C ALA A 304 -2.18 -22.86 13.78
N ALA A 305 -3.51 -22.93 13.81
CA ALA A 305 -4.26 -24.02 13.20
C ALA A 305 -4.03 -24.11 11.68
N LEU A 306 -3.99 -22.97 10.98
CA LEU A 306 -3.68 -22.94 9.56
C LEU A 306 -2.24 -23.38 9.28
N ALA A 307 -1.28 -22.98 10.14
CA ALA A 307 0.13 -23.37 10.01
C ALA A 307 0.36 -24.88 10.13
N GLU A 308 -0.41 -25.59 10.99
CA GLU A 308 -0.39 -27.06 11.08
C GLU A 308 -0.75 -27.76 9.76
N HIS A 309 -1.52 -27.08 8.91
CA HIS A 309 -1.89 -27.54 7.57
C HIS A 309 -1.01 -26.96 6.44
N ASN A 310 0.15 -26.36 6.76
CA ASN A 310 1.05 -25.68 5.83
C ASN A 310 0.38 -24.50 5.07
N ILE A 311 -0.50 -23.80 5.76
CA ILE A 311 -1.26 -22.62 5.23
C ILE A 311 -0.76 -21.36 5.93
N GLU A 312 -0.38 -20.35 5.16
CA GLU A 312 0.11 -19.08 5.68
C GLU A 312 -1.06 -18.12 5.98
N ALA A 313 -1.10 -17.59 7.20
CA ALA A 313 -1.95 -16.48 7.60
C ALA A 313 -1.13 -15.50 8.46
N ARG A 314 -1.59 -14.28 8.64
CA ARG A 314 -0.88 -13.24 9.41
C ARG A 314 -1.86 -12.46 10.27
N HIS A 315 -1.34 -11.91 11.37
CA HIS A 315 -2.04 -10.84 12.06
C HIS A 315 -2.24 -9.63 11.13
N ILE A 316 -3.30 -8.86 11.37
CA ILE A 316 -3.39 -7.49 10.86
C ILE A 316 -2.18 -6.71 11.37
N TRP A 317 -1.78 -5.68 10.65
CA TRP A 317 -0.61 -4.88 10.97
C TRP A 317 -0.71 -4.29 12.37
N LYS A 318 0.38 -4.36 13.12
CA LYS A 318 0.47 -3.71 14.41
C LYS A 318 0.53 -2.20 14.20
N PRO A 319 -0.37 -1.40 14.81
CA PRO A 319 -0.38 0.06 14.66
C PRO A 319 0.96 0.71 14.95
N MET A 320 1.30 1.77 14.24
CA MET A 320 2.61 2.43 14.33
C MET A 320 2.89 2.99 15.72
N HIS A 321 1.90 3.58 16.39
CA HIS A 321 2.07 4.09 17.77
C HIS A 321 2.38 3.00 18.80
N LEU A 322 2.10 1.72 18.47
CA LEU A 322 2.48 0.56 19.30
C LEU A 322 3.84 -0.03 18.94
N GLN A 323 4.49 0.45 17.87
CA GLN A 323 5.81 -0.04 17.48
C GLN A 323 6.89 0.52 18.42
N PRO A 324 7.85 -0.30 18.88
CA PRO A 324 8.88 0.17 19.80
C PRO A 324 9.68 1.38 19.28
N VAL A 325 9.87 1.46 17.97
CA VAL A 325 10.62 2.55 17.31
C VAL A 325 9.86 3.89 17.35
N PHE A 326 8.54 3.86 17.50
CA PHE A 326 7.66 5.04 17.49
C PHE A 326 6.94 5.28 18.84
N ARG A 327 7.35 4.60 19.91
CA ARG A 327 6.68 4.67 21.24
C ARG A 327 6.60 6.07 21.83
N ASP A 328 7.52 6.96 21.44
CA ASP A 328 7.57 8.34 21.94
C ASP A 328 6.83 9.33 21.01
N CYS A 329 6.25 8.86 19.91
CA CYS A 329 5.47 9.65 18.98
C CYS A 329 4.04 9.86 19.50
N ALA A 330 3.46 11.00 19.16
CA ALA A 330 2.08 11.32 19.52
C ALA A 330 1.09 10.42 18.78
N PHE A 331 0.00 10.07 19.48
CA PHE A 331 -1.15 9.36 18.91
C PHE A 331 -2.44 10.12 19.23
N VAL A 332 -3.32 10.24 18.25
CA VAL A 332 -4.62 10.91 18.37
C VAL A 332 -5.74 9.94 18.02
N LYS A 333 -6.71 9.84 18.91
CA LYS A 333 -7.97 9.13 18.72
C LYS A 333 -9.13 10.02 19.20
N THR A 334 -10.30 9.86 18.64
CA THR A 334 -11.52 10.59 19.02
C THR A 334 -12.45 9.74 19.87
N ALA A 335 -12.43 8.42 19.66
CA ALA A 335 -13.22 7.47 20.45
C ALA A 335 -12.51 7.06 21.76
N GLU A 336 -13.27 6.56 22.74
CA GLU A 336 -12.74 6.02 24.01
C GLU A 336 -11.75 4.88 23.75
N ARG A 337 -12.08 3.96 22.83
CA ARG A 337 -11.23 2.85 22.41
C ARG A 337 -10.68 3.12 21.00
N SER A 338 -9.41 2.85 20.80
CA SER A 338 -8.79 2.95 19.48
C SER A 338 -9.30 1.86 18.54
N VAL A 339 -9.77 2.27 17.37
CA VAL A 339 -10.17 1.35 16.30
C VAL A 339 -8.96 0.57 15.76
N ALA A 340 -7.83 1.24 15.55
CA ALA A 340 -6.60 0.60 15.07
C ALA A 340 -6.12 -0.50 16.04
N GLU A 341 -6.17 -0.25 17.36
CA GLU A 341 -5.78 -1.24 18.36
C GLU A 341 -6.76 -2.43 18.40
N ASP A 342 -8.06 -2.17 18.31
CA ASP A 342 -9.09 -3.21 18.30
C ASP A 342 -9.00 -4.09 17.06
N VAL A 343 -8.82 -3.49 15.88
CA VAL A 343 -8.62 -4.20 14.62
C VAL A 343 -7.36 -5.06 14.66
N PHE A 344 -6.25 -4.57 15.22
CA PHE A 344 -5.04 -5.35 15.41
C PHE A 344 -5.25 -6.53 16.38
N ALA A 345 -5.94 -6.31 17.49
CA ALA A 345 -6.17 -7.33 18.52
C ALA A 345 -7.03 -8.49 18.03
N ARG A 346 -8.00 -8.22 17.15
CA ARG A 346 -9.01 -9.19 16.70
C ARG A 346 -8.88 -9.59 15.23
N GLY A 347 -7.98 -8.96 14.47
CA GLY A 347 -7.91 -9.10 13.03
C GLY A 347 -6.91 -10.15 12.54
N VAL A 348 -7.25 -10.79 11.43
CA VAL A 348 -6.41 -11.78 10.74
C VAL A 348 -6.48 -11.60 9.24
N CYS A 349 -5.33 -11.69 8.56
CA CYS A 349 -5.22 -11.76 7.10
C CYS A 349 -5.22 -13.22 6.65
N LEU A 350 -6.15 -13.56 5.76
CA LEU A 350 -6.34 -14.90 5.22
C LEU A 350 -5.61 -15.08 3.89
N PRO A 351 -5.22 -16.31 3.52
CA PRO A 351 -4.62 -16.59 2.22
C PRO A 351 -5.39 -15.98 1.06
N SER A 352 -4.70 -15.18 0.28
CA SER A 352 -5.30 -14.43 -0.85
C SER A 352 -4.45 -14.57 -2.11
N ASP A 353 -3.68 -15.68 -2.22
CA ASP A 353 -2.84 -15.97 -3.39
C ASP A 353 -3.71 -16.27 -4.61
N THR A 354 -3.47 -15.58 -5.71
CA THR A 354 -4.23 -15.75 -6.97
C THR A 354 -3.99 -17.10 -7.65
N LYS A 355 -3.01 -17.88 -7.17
CA LYS A 355 -2.77 -19.27 -7.60
C LYS A 355 -3.52 -20.31 -6.75
N MET A 356 -4.11 -19.88 -5.62
CA MET A 356 -4.87 -20.77 -4.73
C MET A 356 -6.12 -21.28 -5.46
N THR A 357 -6.28 -22.63 -5.50
CA THR A 357 -7.46 -23.25 -6.09
C THR A 357 -8.68 -23.12 -5.20
N PRO A 358 -9.91 -23.29 -5.73
CA PRO A 358 -11.12 -23.34 -4.90
C PRO A 358 -11.08 -24.43 -3.82
N GLU A 359 -10.48 -25.58 -4.11
CA GLU A 359 -10.33 -26.72 -3.17
C GLU A 359 -9.36 -26.36 -2.04
N GLN A 360 -8.25 -25.71 -2.36
CA GLN A 360 -7.30 -25.20 -1.36
C GLN A 360 -7.98 -24.14 -0.47
N GLN A 361 -8.78 -23.25 -1.05
CA GLN A 361 -9.52 -22.27 -0.27
C GLN A 361 -10.60 -22.93 0.61
N ALA A 362 -11.29 -23.97 0.12
CA ALA A 362 -12.24 -24.75 0.92
C ALA A 362 -11.55 -25.42 2.12
N GLN A 363 -10.31 -25.92 1.95
CA GLN A 363 -9.48 -26.44 3.04
C GLN A 363 -9.21 -25.35 4.10
N VAL A 364 -8.82 -24.13 3.69
CA VAL A 364 -8.62 -23.00 4.60
C VAL A 364 -9.90 -22.74 5.41
N CYS A 365 -11.04 -22.68 4.74
CA CYS A 365 -12.34 -22.45 5.38
C CYS A 365 -12.72 -23.58 6.36
N ALA A 366 -12.44 -24.84 6.01
CA ALA A 366 -12.71 -25.99 6.88
C ALA A 366 -11.90 -25.93 8.17
N VAL A 367 -10.61 -25.59 8.08
CA VAL A 367 -9.75 -25.42 9.27
C VAL A 367 -10.29 -24.29 10.17
N ILE A 368 -10.64 -23.14 9.59
CA ILE A 368 -11.18 -22.01 10.34
C ILE A 368 -12.50 -22.41 11.02
N ARG A 369 -13.43 -23.05 10.30
CA ARG A 369 -14.72 -23.51 10.86
C ARG A 369 -14.55 -24.49 12.01
N GLY A 370 -13.51 -25.32 11.99
CA GLY A 370 -13.22 -26.29 13.05
C GLY A 370 -12.82 -25.67 14.38
N LEU A 371 -12.58 -24.36 14.44
CA LEU A 371 -12.21 -23.64 15.68
C LEU A 371 -13.44 -23.06 16.41
N PHE A 372 -14.59 -22.99 15.75
CA PHE A 372 -15.86 -22.48 16.30
C PHE A 372 -16.88 -23.60 16.46
#